data_7e05ca48a9519f3b9ea6a49e2473cfda
#
_entry.id   7e05ca48a9519f3b9ea6a49e2473cfda
#
_cell.length_a   1.000
_cell.length_b   1.000
_cell.length_c   1.000
_cell.angle_alpha   90.00
_cell.angle_beta   90.00
_cell.angle_gamma   90.00
#
_symmetry.space_group_name_H-M   'P 1'
#
loop_
_entity.id
_entity.type
_entity.pdbx_description
1 polymer ?
#
loop_
_entity_poly.entity_id
_entity_poly.type
_entity_poly.pdbx_seq_one_letter_code
_entity_poly.pdbx_strand_id
1 'polypeptide(L)'
;MRYELMRPVHIRKAIDENWPVVLPLGVIEYHGEHLPVGMDTLAVIGCAERLEKEMDLVILPPFYYGAASYAVEGPERKGTVHVDAGVLAPFAKACFLGLLRVGFRNIHFFIHHQSENFEAGMPTDLAFKFAGRQAIFEFLETERGEGWWGDKSMADYYSQHAEGSDPFNWIQGHPLMDQDIIEQYPFDHAGQGETSLMMALYPQQVDMDSFSTEQWYTESAREASKKLGDDGVALILEHMKRVLKRA
;
A
#
# COMPACT_ATOMS: atom_id res chain seq x y z
N MET A 1 -0.18 8.47 -12.98
CA MET A 1 -1.51 9.06 -13.41
C MET A 1 -2.63 8.40 -12.60
N ARG A 2 -3.56 9.18 -12.06
CA ARG A 2 -4.70 8.65 -11.30
C ARG A 2 -5.66 7.90 -12.23
N TYR A 3 -5.93 6.63 -11.91
CA TYR A 3 -6.67 5.70 -12.77
C TYR A 3 -8.07 6.20 -13.15
N GLU A 4 -8.81 6.77 -12.21
CA GLU A 4 -10.16 7.29 -12.43
C GLU A 4 -10.22 8.51 -13.37
N LEU A 5 -9.06 9.11 -13.66
CA LEU A 5 -8.92 10.22 -14.60
C LEU A 5 -8.34 9.78 -15.97
N MET A 6 -7.98 8.48 -16.12
CA MET A 6 -7.43 7.95 -17.35
C MET A 6 -8.51 7.70 -18.39
N ARG A 7 -8.20 8.02 -19.62
CA ARG A 7 -8.98 7.61 -20.81
C ARG A 7 -8.43 6.29 -21.34
N PRO A 8 -9.22 5.50 -22.12
CA PRO A 8 -8.77 4.21 -22.64
C PRO A 8 -7.42 4.26 -23.41
N VAL A 9 -7.08 5.37 -24.04
CA VAL A 9 -5.77 5.55 -24.71
C VAL A 9 -4.62 5.56 -23.70
N HIS A 10 -4.81 6.16 -22.54
CA HIS A 10 -3.80 6.18 -21.48
C HIS A 10 -3.66 4.78 -20.84
N ILE A 11 -4.77 4.06 -20.68
CA ILE A 11 -4.78 2.69 -20.13
C ILE A 11 -4.00 1.76 -21.06
N ARG A 12 -4.25 1.80 -22.38
CA ARG A 12 -3.50 1.00 -23.34
C ARG A 12 -2.00 1.31 -23.29
N LYS A 13 -1.63 2.60 -23.28
CA LYS A 13 -0.23 2.98 -23.15
C LYS A 13 0.41 2.41 -21.89
N ALA A 14 -0.25 2.52 -20.73
CA ALA A 14 0.25 2.00 -19.46
C ALA A 14 0.44 0.47 -19.49
N ILE A 15 -0.45 -0.25 -20.18
CA ILE A 15 -0.33 -1.70 -20.36
C ILE A 15 0.82 -2.04 -21.31
N ASP A 16 0.89 -1.37 -22.47
CA ASP A 16 1.91 -1.64 -23.50
C ASP A 16 3.33 -1.34 -23.00
N GLU A 17 3.47 -0.34 -22.14
CA GLU A 17 4.74 0.07 -21.52
C GLU A 17 4.97 -0.57 -20.11
N ASN A 18 4.10 -1.49 -19.69
CA ASN A 18 4.13 -2.19 -18.39
C ASN A 18 4.30 -1.25 -17.17
N TRP A 19 3.56 -0.14 -17.18
CA TRP A 19 3.64 0.79 -16.04
C TRP A 19 3.20 0.11 -14.74
N PRO A 20 3.89 0.36 -13.62
CA PRO A 20 3.43 -0.11 -12.32
C PRO A 20 2.08 0.51 -11.96
N VAL A 21 1.18 -0.33 -11.47
CA VAL A 21 -0.16 0.06 -10.97
C VAL A 21 -0.13 0.00 -9.46
N VAL A 22 -0.26 1.12 -8.80
CA VAL A 22 -0.14 1.25 -7.34
C VAL A 22 -1.51 1.43 -6.72
N LEU A 23 -1.89 0.51 -5.84
CA LEU A 23 -3.06 0.62 -4.97
C LEU A 23 -2.62 1.15 -3.60
N PRO A 24 -2.96 2.40 -3.25
CA PRO A 24 -2.81 2.87 -1.88
C PRO A 24 -3.81 2.13 -0.97
N LEU A 25 -3.28 1.42 0.01
CA LEU A 25 -4.03 0.65 0.98
C LEU A 25 -3.73 1.19 2.37
N GLY A 26 -4.74 1.35 3.17
CA GLY A 26 -4.53 1.79 4.53
C GLY A 26 -5.60 1.26 5.44
N VAL A 27 -5.82 1.97 6.49
CA VAL A 27 -7.02 1.79 7.30
C VAL A 27 -7.58 3.14 7.72
N ILE A 28 -8.77 3.15 8.26
CA ILE A 28 -9.33 4.28 9.02
C ILE A 28 -9.14 3.95 10.49
N GLU A 29 -8.21 4.63 11.13
CA GLU A 29 -7.82 4.37 12.50
C GLU A 29 -7.55 5.67 13.26
N TYR A 30 -7.75 5.65 14.58
CA TYR A 30 -7.42 6.77 15.44
C TYR A 30 -5.90 6.97 15.55
N HIS A 31 -5.44 8.17 15.25
CA HIS A 31 -4.02 8.57 15.31
C HIS A 31 -3.82 9.80 16.21
N GLY A 32 -4.36 9.73 17.44
CA GLY A 32 -4.34 10.88 18.34
C GLY A 32 -5.31 11.98 17.91
N GLU A 33 -5.35 13.07 18.69
CA GLU A 33 -6.24 14.20 18.41
C GLU A 33 -5.67 15.16 17.34
N HIS A 34 -4.39 15.03 16.99
CA HIS A 34 -3.65 15.94 16.12
C HIS A 34 -3.49 15.45 14.67
N LEU A 35 -3.79 14.17 14.39
CA LEU A 35 -3.71 13.58 13.05
C LEU A 35 -5.09 13.15 12.52
N PRO A 36 -5.28 13.15 11.21
CA PRO A 36 -6.51 12.64 10.60
C PRO A 36 -6.62 11.12 10.72
N VAL A 37 -7.82 10.59 10.91
CA VAL A 37 -8.10 9.15 11.00
C VAL A 37 -7.75 8.36 9.72
N GLY A 38 -7.50 9.01 8.61
CA GLY A 38 -7.04 8.41 7.36
C GLY A 38 -5.53 8.47 7.16
N MET A 39 -4.76 8.73 8.22
CA MET A 39 -3.31 8.94 8.18
C MET A 39 -2.59 7.86 7.35
N ASP A 40 -2.83 6.60 7.65
CA ASP A 40 -2.19 5.46 6.96
C ASP A 40 -2.33 5.54 5.44
N THR A 41 -3.58 5.70 4.98
CA THR A 41 -3.85 5.76 3.54
C THR A 41 -3.31 7.05 2.92
N LEU A 42 -3.40 8.17 3.63
CA LEU A 42 -2.89 9.46 3.17
C LEU A 42 -1.37 9.45 3.00
N ALA A 43 -0.64 8.78 3.89
CA ALA A 43 0.81 8.63 3.76
C ALA A 43 1.17 7.91 2.45
N VAL A 44 0.50 6.80 2.12
CA VAL A 44 0.70 6.07 0.85
C VAL A 44 0.34 6.92 -0.35
N ILE A 45 -0.82 7.59 -0.33
CA ILE A 45 -1.27 8.46 -1.44
C ILE A 45 -0.26 9.58 -1.68
N GLY A 46 0.15 10.29 -0.62
CA GLY A 46 1.07 11.42 -0.74
C GLY A 46 2.44 11.01 -1.29
N CYS A 47 2.94 9.83 -0.91
CA CYS A 47 4.17 9.28 -1.48
C CYS A 47 3.98 8.86 -2.95
N ALA A 48 2.89 8.19 -3.30
CA ALA A 48 2.60 7.79 -4.68
C ALA A 48 2.43 9.01 -5.61
N GLU A 49 1.76 10.07 -5.15
CA GLU A 49 1.61 11.33 -5.92
C GLU A 49 2.94 12.08 -6.10
N ARG A 50 3.88 11.95 -5.18
CA ARG A 50 5.24 12.48 -5.36
C ARG A 50 6.04 11.64 -6.34
N LEU A 51 5.93 10.31 -6.22
CA LEU A 51 6.62 9.37 -7.10
C LEU A 51 6.16 9.51 -8.57
N GLU A 52 4.87 9.79 -8.80
CA GLU A 52 4.32 10.04 -10.15
C GLU A 52 5.03 11.19 -10.89
N LYS A 53 5.63 12.13 -10.17
CA LYS A 53 6.40 13.23 -10.78
C LYS A 53 7.79 12.80 -11.26
N GLU A 54 8.23 11.60 -10.86
CA GLU A 54 9.59 11.09 -11.13
C GLU A 54 9.59 9.86 -12.02
N MET A 55 8.45 9.15 -12.14
CA MET A 55 8.30 8.00 -13.02
C MET A 55 6.86 7.81 -13.48
N ASP A 56 6.70 7.16 -14.61
CA ASP A 56 5.38 6.75 -15.09
C ASP A 56 4.81 5.66 -14.20
N LEU A 57 3.62 5.91 -13.65
CA LEU A 57 2.86 4.93 -12.87
C LEU A 57 1.36 5.24 -12.88
N VAL A 58 0.55 4.25 -12.61
CA VAL A 58 -0.90 4.37 -12.41
C VAL A 58 -1.20 4.31 -10.93
N ILE A 59 -1.92 5.31 -10.40
CA ILE A 59 -2.40 5.32 -9.01
C ILE A 59 -3.88 4.95 -9.02
N LEU A 60 -4.23 3.81 -8.43
CA LEU A 60 -5.62 3.36 -8.28
C LEU A 60 -6.37 4.21 -7.24
N PRO A 61 -7.70 4.29 -7.33
CA PRO A 61 -8.50 4.83 -6.24
C PRO A 61 -8.13 4.15 -4.92
N PRO A 62 -7.80 4.93 -3.86
CA PRO A 62 -7.31 4.37 -2.61
C PRO A 62 -8.38 3.56 -1.89
N PHE A 63 -7.95 2.53 -1.18
CA PHE A 63 -8.81 1.71 -0.35
C PHE A 63 -8.55 2.03 1.13
N TYR A 64 -9.49 2.74 1.74
CA TYR A 64 -9.36 3.26 3.12
C TYR A 64 -9.77 2.27 4.20
N TYR A 65 -10.65 1.31 3.91
CA TYR A 65 -11.21 0.44 4.93
C TYR A 65 -10.34 -0.79 5.14
N GLY A 66 -10.19 -1.21 6.40
CA GLY A 66 -9.36 -2.35 6.75
C GLY A 66 -9.62 -2.89 8.15
N ALA A 67 -8.90 -3.94 8.49
CA ALA A 67 -8.94 -4.55 9.80
C ALA A 67 -8.02 -3.79 10.77
N ALA A 68 -8.43 -2.58 11.12
CA ALA A 68 -7.71 -1.70 12.04
C ALA A 68 -7.68 -2.23 13.48
N SER A 69 -8.70 -3.03 13.88
CA SER A 69 -8.98 -3.36 15.28
C SER A 69 -9.34 -2.12 16.11
N TYR A 70 -9.48 -2.31 17.42
CA TYR A 70 -9.70 -1.23 18.39
C TYR A 70 -8.63 -1.26 19.47
N ALA A 71 -7.44 -1.77 19.14
CA ALA A 71 -6.37 -1.94 20.10
C ALA A 71 -5.75 -0.61 20.55
N VAL A 72 -5.68 0.36 19.65
CA VAL A 72 -5.09 1.68 19.96
C VAL A 72 -6.04 2.56 20.75
N GLU A 73 -7.35 2.50 20.44
CA GLU A 73 -8.38 3.28 21.13
C GLU A 73 -9.77 2.67 20.89
N GLY A 74 -10.69 2.85 21.83
CA GLY A 74 -12.09 2.48 21.63
C GLY A 74 -12.72 3.28 20.49
N PRO A 75 -13.71 2.72 19.76
CA PRO A 75 -14.22 3.36 18.53
C PRO A 75 -15.11 4.56 18.80
N GLU A 76 -15.71 4.66 20.00
CA GLU A 76 -16.72 5.68 20.29
C GLU A 76 -16.12 7.09 20.24
N ARG A 77 -16.59 7.90 19.29
CA ARG A 77 -16.20 9.29 19.07
C ARG A 77 -14.70 9.49 18.71
N LYS A 78 -13.97 8.42 18.38
CA LYS A 78 -12.55 8.45 18.00
C LYS A 78 -12.30 8.17 16.50
N GLY A 79 -13.31 7.64 15.79
CA GLY A 79 -13.33 7.60 14.33
C GLY A 79 -12.75 6.36 13.67
N THR A 80 -12.20 5.40 14.42
CA THR A 80 -11.75 4.11 13.86
C THR A 80 -12.93 3.34 13.26
N VAL A 81 -12.78 2.87 12.03
CA VAL A 81 -13.75 2.00 11.33
C VAL A 81 -13.08 0.67 11.00
N HIS A 82 -13.34 -0.33 11.84
CA HIS A 82 -12.85 -1.68 11.62
C HIS A 82 -13.72 -2.44 10.60
N VAL A 83 -13.07 -3.05 9.62
CA VAL A 83 -13.70 -4.00 8.68
C VAL A 83 -12.94 -5.31 8.71
N ASP A 84 -13.65 -6.40 9.01
CA ASP A 84 -13.06 -7.74 9.13
C ASP A 84 -12.33 -8.18 7.84
N ALA A 85 -11.17 -8.79 7.99
CA ALA A 85 -10.34 -9.26 6.87
C ALA A 85 -11.07 -10.28 5.97
N GLY A 86 -12.00 -11.05 6.54
CA GLY A 86 -12.83 -11.99 5.79
C GLY A 86 -13.79 -11.31 4.80
N VAL A 87 -14.16 -10.05 5.06
CA VAL A 87 -14.96 -9.23 4.12
C VAL A 87 -14.06 -8.61 3.05
N LEU A 88 -12.83 -8.24 3.41
CA LEU A 88 -11.87 -7.59 2.51
C LEU A 88 -11.39 -8.52 1.39
N ALA A 89 -11.05 -9.77 1.72
CA ALA A 89 -10.41 -10.68 0.77
C ALA A 89 -11.26 -10.96 -0.49
N PRO A 90 -12.57 -11.26 -0.42
CA PRO A 90 -13.40 -11.42 -1.62
C PRO A 90 -13.49 -10.15 -2.46
N PHE A 91 -13.61 -8.97 -1.83
CA PHE A 91 -13.63 -7.70 -2.53
C PHE A 91 -12.32 -7.42 -3.26
N ALA A 92 -11.19 -7.55 -2.56
CA ALA A 92 -9.86 -7.35 -3.12
C ALA A 92 -9.60 -8.31 -4.30
N LYS A 93 -10.00 -9.59 -4.17
CA LYS A 93 -9.90 -10.57 -5.25
C LYS A 93 -10.68 -10.11 -6.49
N ALA A 94 -11.90 -9.65 -6.33
CA ALA A 94 -12.71 -9.16 -7.44
C ALA A 94 -12.06 -7.94 -8.13
N CYS A 95 -11.48 -7.00 -7.36
CA CYS A 95 -10.73 -5.86 -7.90
C CYS A 95 -9.50 -6.32 -8.70
N PHE A 96 -8.69 -7.22 -8.15
CA PHE A 96 -7.50 -7.74 -8.83
C PHE A 96 -7.85 -8.52 -10.11
N LEU A 97 -8.89 -9.36 -10.08
CA LEU A 97 -9.38 -10.02 -11.30
C LEU A 97 -9.81 -9.00 -12.36
N GLY A 98 -10.48 -7.92 -11.95
CA GLY A 98 -10.83 -6.83 -12.84
C GLY A 98 -9.61 -6.21 -13.51
N LEU A 99 -8.56 -5.90 -12.73
CA LEU A 99 -7.30 -5.33 -13.24
C LEU A 99 -6.56 -6.29 -14.18
N LEU A 100 -6.50 -7.59 -13.85
CA LEU A 100 -5.91 -8.61 -14.72
C LEU A 100 -6.68 -8.73 -16.04
N ARG A 101 -8.01 -8.62 -16.03
CA ARG A 101 -8.87 -8.65 -17.25
C ARG A 101 -8.75 -7.39 -18.08
N VAL A 102 -8.45 -6.24 -17.48
CA VAL A 102 -8.10 -5.00 -18.20
C VAL A 102 -6.77 -5.17 -18.96
N GLY A 103 -5.85 -5.99 -18.44
CA GLY A 103 -4.57 -6.30 -19.07
C GLY A 103 -3.34 -5.97 -18.22
N PHE A 104 -3.50 -5.40 -17.02
CA PHE A 104 -2.37 -5.08 -16.15
C PHE A 104 -1.69 -6.34 -15.61
N ARG A 105 -0.36 -6.30 -15.53
CA ARG A 105 0.49 -7.41 -15.02
C ARG A 105 1.53 -6.96 -14.00
N ASN A 106 1.59 -5.65 -13.72
CA ASN A 106 2.55 -5.02 -12.83
C ASN A 106 1.77 -4.26 -11.75
N ILE A 107 1.13 -5.02 -10.83
CA ILE A 107 0.18 -4.50 -9.85
C ILE A 107 0.80 -4.57 -8.45
N HIS A 108 0.84 -3.45 -7.76
CA HIS A 108 1.41 -3.33 -6.42
C HIS A 108 0.40 -2.68 -5.48
N PHE A 109 0.30 -3.17 -4.25
CA PHE A 109 -0.32 -2.39 -3.19
C PHE A 109 0.73 -2.02 -2.14
N PHE A 110 0.60 -0.81 -1.61
CA PHE A 110 1.40 -0.33 -0.48
C PHE A 110 0.49 -0.04 0.69
N ILE A 111 0.95 -0.38 1.89
CA ILE A 111 0.22 -0.17 3.13
C ILE A 111 1.14 0.43 4.19
N HIS A 112 0.63 1.42 4.95
CA HIS A 112 1.32 1.98 6.11
C HIS A 112 0.85 1.35 7.42
N HIS A 113 -0.40 0.94 7.53
CA HIS A 113 -0.89 0.13 8.66
C HIS A 113 -0.23 -1.25 8.67
N GLN A 114 0.99 -1.31 9.17
CA GLN A 114 1.89 -2.45 9.10
C GLN A 114 2.52 -2.76 10.46
N SER A 115 2.93 -4.01 10.66
CA SER A 115 3.84 -4.37 11.75
C SER A 115 5.29 -4.24 11.31
N GLU A 116 6.22 -4.24 12.28
CA GLU A 116 7.67 -4.29 12.04
C GLU A 116 8.08 -5.55 11.26
N ASN A 117 7.32 -6.62 11.40
CA ASN A 117 7.49 -7.86 10.64
C ASN A 117 6.41 -7.97 9.56
N PHE A 118 6.62 -7.32 8.42
CA PHE A 118 5.67 -7.33 7.32
C PHE A 118 5.46 -8.72 6.68
N GLU A 119 6.39 -9.64 6.83
CA GLU A 119 6.22 -11.02 6.34
C GLU A 119 5.16 -11.76 7.16
N ALA A 120 5.17 -11.61 8.49
CA ALA A 120 4.11 -12.12 9.34
C ALA A 120 2.77 -11.42 9.07
N GLY A 121 2.81 -10.14 8.74
CA GLY A 121 1.70 -9.33 8.28
C GLY A 121 0.70 -8.92 9.35
N MET A 122 -0.22 -8.08 8.92
CA MET A 122 -1.43 -7.66 9.64
C MET A 122 -2.66 -8.17 8.88
N PRO A 123 -3.84 -8.31 9.52
CA PRO A 123 -5.01 -8.90 8.85
C PRO A 123 -5.38 -8.24 7.52
N THR A 124 -5.20 -6.92 7.39
CA THR A 124 -5.50 -6.19 6.15
C THR A 124 -4.56 -6.59 5.02
N ASP A 125 -3.25 -6.52 5.22
CA ASP A 125 -2.30 -6.87 4.16
C ASP A 125 -2.33 -8.36 3.81
N LEU A 126 -2.54 -9.23 4.80
CA LEU A 126 -2.71 -10.67 4.58
C LEU A 126 -3.94 -10.97 3.73
N ALA A 127 -5.06 -10.26 3.94
CA ALA A 127 -6.26 -10.41 3.11
C ALA A 127 -5.98 -10.02 1.65
N PHE A 128 -5.25 -8.94 1.41
CA PHE A 128 -4.88 -8.49 0.06
C PHE A 128 -3.81 -9.39 -0.58
N LYS A 129 -2.79 -9.86 0.16
CA LYS A 129 -1.82 -10.87 -0.32
C LYS A 129 -2.53 -12.15 -0.76
N PHE A 130 -3.40 -12.69 0.08
CA PHE A 130 -4.21 -13.88 -0.23
C PHE A 130 -5.10 -13.66 -1.45
N ALA A 131 -5.83 -12.53 -1.50
CA ALA A 131 -6.71 -12.19 -2.61
C ALA A 131 -5.96 -12.09 -3.94
N GLY A 132 -4.77 -11.47 -3.93
CA GLY A 132 -3.91 -11.36 -5.11
C GLY A 132 -3.48 -12.72 -5.65
N ARG A 133 -3.05 -13.63 -4.76
CA ARG A 133 -2.70 -15.01 -5.17
C ARG A 133 -3.90 -15.75 -5.76
N GLN A 134 -5.06 -15.67 -5.11
CA GLN A 134 -6.27 -16.31 -5.63
C GLN A 134 -6.72 -15.73 -6.98
N ALA A 135 -6.62 -14.41 -7.16
CA ALA A 135 -6.94 -13.77 -8.42
C ALA A 135 -6.04 -14.26 -9.57
N ILE A 136 -4.74 -14.41 -9.31
CA ILE A 136 -3.79 -14.93 -10.31
C ILE A 136 -4.14 -16.36 -10.69
N PHE A 137 -4.38 -17.24 -9.73
CA PHE A 137 -4.75 -18.64 -10.02
C PHE A 137 -6.03 -18.70 -10.85
N GLU A 138 -7.11 -18.05 -10.41
CA GLU A 138 -8.38 -18.05 -11.12
C GLU A 138 -8.26 -17.48 -12.54
N PHE A 139 -7.49 -16.40 -12.70
CA PHE A 139 -7.23 -15.82 -14.01
C PHE A 139 -6.49 -16.79 -14.94
N LEU A 140 -5.41 -17.42 -14.46
CA LEU A 140 -4.61 -18.35 -15.26
C LEU A 140 -5.38 -19.63 -15.62
N GLU A 141 -6.15 -20.18 -14.70
CA GLU A 141 -7.01 -21.34 -14.99
C GLU A 141 -8.10 -20.99 -16.01
N THR A 142 -8.65 -19.78 -15.96
CA THR A 142 -9.63 -19.33 -16.95
C THR A 142 -9.01 -19.16 -18.34
N GLU A 143 -7.80 -18.61 -18.42
CA GLU A 143 -7.13 -18.28 -19.70
C GLU A 143 -6.39 -19.47 -20.31
N ARG A 144 -5.85 -20.36 -19.47
CA ARG A 144 -4.94 -21.46 -19.90
C ARG A 144 -5.52 -22.86 -19.69
N GLY A 145 -6.61 -22.98 -18.93
CA GLY A 145 -7.21 -24.26 -18.55
C GLY A 145 -6.52 -24.93 -17.36
N GLU A 146 -7.13 -26.02 -16.88
CA GLU A 146 -6.55 -26.84 -15.82
C GLU A 146 -5.23 -27.48 -16.29
N GLY A 147 -4.28 -27.62 -15.38
CA GLY A 147 -2.96 -28.21 -15.70
C GLY A 147 -1.99 -27.27 -16.42
N TRP A 148 -2.32 -26.01 -16.59
CA TRP A 148 -1.53 -25.01 -17.33
C TRP A 148 -0.06 -24.93 -16.90
N TRP A 149 0.23 -25.15 -15.62
CA TRP A 149 1.60 -25.07 -15.12
C TRP A 149 2.46 -26.28 -15.57
N GLY A 150 1.85 -27.43 -15.80
CA GLY A 150 2.51 -28.62 -16.35
C GLY A 150 2.72 -28.56 -17.86
N ASP A 151 2.20 -27.55 -18.56
CA ASP A 151 2.41 -27.39 -20.01
C ASP A 151 3.87 -27.03 -20.34
N LYS A 152 4.35 -27.45 -21.51
CA LYS A 152 5.73 -27.19 -21.97
C LYS A 152 6.07 -25.70 -22.09
N SER A 153 5.08 -24.84 -22.29
CA SER A 153 5.27 -23.38 -22.31
C SER A 153 5.73 -22.80 -20.97
N MET A 154 5.60 -23.57 -19.88
CA MET A 154 6.05 -23.21 -18.54
C MET A 154 7.43 -23.79 -18.17
N ALA A 155 8.14 -24.40 -19.11
CA ALA A 155 9.44 -25.05 -18.83
C ALA A 155 10.50 -24.10 -18.27
N ASP A 156 10.40 -22.81 -18.60
CA ASP A 156 11.31 -21.76 -18.14
C ASP A 156 10.82 -21.05 -16.86
N TYR A 157 9.78 -21.59 -16.19
CA TYR A 157 9.16 -20.97 -15.01
C TYR A 157 10.16 -20.56 -13.94
N TYR A 158 11.09 -21.41 -13.57
CA TYR A 158 12.06 -21.12 -12.50
C TYR A 158 13.03 -20.00 -12.87
N SER A 159 13.38 -19.89 -14.16
CA SER A 159 14.17 -18.75 -14.66
C SER A 159 13.37 -17.47 -14.61
N GLN A 160 12.14 -17.50 -15.12
CA GLN A 160 11.22 -16.35 -15.07
C GLN A 160 10.92 -15.92 -13.62
N HIS A 161 10.80 -16.88 -12.70
CA HIS A 161 10.62 -16.59 -11.29
C HIS A 161 11.83 -15.87 -10.68
N ALA A 162 13.03 -16.32 -10.99
CA ALA A 162 14.27 -15.68 -10.53
C ALA A 162 14.42 -14.24 -11.08
N GLU A 163 13.90 -13.98 -12.28
CA GLU A 163 13.88 -12.67 -12.94
C GLU A 163 12.70 -11.80 -12.50
N GLY A 164 11.70 -12.36 -11.79
CA GLY A 164 10.48 -11.65 -11.38
C GLY A 164 9.42 -11.51 -12.46
N SER A 165 9.58 -12.19 -13.61
CA SER A 165 8.68 -12.08 -14.77
C SER A 165 7.58 -13.13 -14.83
N ASP A 166 7.55 -14.07 -13.87
CA ASP A 166 6.50 -15.10 -13.79
C ASP A 166 5.16 -14.52 -13.31
N PRO A 167 4.03 -15.20 -13.63
CA PRO A 167 2.70 -14.72 -13.30
C PRO A 167 2.45 -14.46 -11.80
N PHE A 168 3.17 -15.14 -10.91
CA PHE A 168 2.98 -14.97 -9.47
C PHE A 168 3.55 -13.65 -8.96
N ASN A 169 4.32 -12.92 -9.77
CA ASN A 169 4.78 -11.57 -9.50
C ASN A 169 3.84 -10.47 -10.03
N TRP A 170 2.76 -10.80 -10.73
CA TRP A 170 1.84 -9.81 -11.28
C TRP A 170 1.11 -8.97 -10.23
N ILE A 171 0.95 -9.50 -9.01
CA ILE A 171 0.34 -8.77 -7.88
C ILE A 171 1.23 -8.93 -6.67
N GLN A 172 1.77 -7.82 -6.18
CA GLN A 172 2.70 -7.78 -5.05
C GLN A 172 2.24 -6.79 -3.99
N GLY A 173 2.51 -7.12 -2.73
CA GLY A 173 2.22 -6.25 -1.59
C GLY A 173 3.49 -5.81 -0.89
N HIS A 174 3.56 -4.53 -0.56
CA HIS A 174 4.74 -3.92 0.06
C HIS A 174 4.35 -3.12 1.29
N PRO A 175 5.20 -3.11 2.33
CA PRO A 175 5.09 -2.13 3.39
C PRO A 175 5.45 -0.75 2.82
N LEU A 176 4.88 0.31 3.38
CA LEU A 176 5.34 1.66 3.04
C LEU A 176 6.76 1.90 3.58
N MET A 177 7.05 1.36 4.77
CA MET A 177 8.38 1.37 5.39
C MET A 177 8.91 -0.06 5.49
N ASP A 178 9.95 -0.38 4.72
CA ASP A 178 10.67 -1.64 4.87
C ASP A 178 11.65 -1.60 6.06
N GLN A 179 12.34 -2.71 6.32
CA GLN A 179 13.26 -2.82 7.45
C GLN A 179 14.39 -1.78 7.38
N ASP A 180 14.90 -1.49 6.18
CA ASP A 180 15.97 -0.51 5.99
C ASP A 180 15.52 0.91 6.40
N ILE A 181 14.23 1.22 6.19
CA ILE A 181 13.65 2.50 6.61
C ILE A 181 13.40 2.52 8.11
N ILE A 182 12.83 1.45 8.68
CA ILE A 182 12.55 1.33 10.12
C ILE A 182 13.83 1.52 10.96
N GLU A 183 14.98 1.10 10.46
CA GLU A 183 16.27 1.28 11.14
C GLU A 183 16.79 2.73 11.10
N GLN A 184 16.26 3.58 10.21
CA GLN A 184 16.77 4.94 9.98
C GLN A 184 15.75 6.03 10.32
N TYR A 185 14.49 5.68 10.43
CA TYR A 185 13.38 6.60 10.62
C TYR A 185 12.46 6.11 11.74
N PRO A 186 11.91 6.99 12.59
CA PRO A 186 11.00 6.57 13.66
C PRO A 186 9.82 5.78 13.11
N PHE A 187 9.67 4.56 13.59
CA PHE A 187 8.52 3.71 13.34
C PHE A 187 7.65 3.71 14.58
N ASP A 188 6.51 4.38 14.53
CA ASP A 188 5.64 4.62 15.67
C ASP A 188 4.16 4.65 15.22
N HIS A 189 3.25 4.87 16.17
CA HIS A 189 1.83 5.12 15.92
C HIS A 189 1.47 6.51 16.46
N ALA A 190 1.05 7.41 15.58
CA ALA A 190 0.74 8.81 15.90
C ALA A 190 1.85 9.55 16.67
N GLY A 191 3.08 9.07 16.59
CA GLY A 191 4.25 9.62 17.27
C GLY A 191 5.05 10.58 16.38
N GLN A 192 6.35 10.67 16.65
CA GLN A 192 7.26 11.57 15.95
C GLN A 192 7.32 11.28 14.45
N GLY A 193 7.40 10.00 14.07
CA GLY A 193 7.57 9.57 12.68
C GLY A 193 6.35 9.89 11.84
N GLU A 194 5.19 9.40 12.23
CA GLU A 194 3.94 9.60 11.48
C GLU A 194 3.51 11.06 11.45
N THR A 195 3.63 11.77 12.57
CA THR A 195 3.33 13.20 12.62
C THR A 195 4.24 13.99 11.68
N SER A 196 5.54 13.64 11.63
CA SER A 196 6.50 14.28 10.72
C SER A 196 6.16 13.98 9.24
N LEU A 197 5.81 12.74 8.90
CA LEU A 197 5.34 12.38 7.55
C LEU A 197 4.14 13.23 7.13
N MET A 198 3.14 13.37 8.01
CA MET A 198 1.96 14.17 7.71
C MET A 198 2.30 15.67 7.60
N MET A 199 3.22 16.20 8.40
CA MET A 199 3.72 17.56 8.24
C MET A 199 4.39 17.81 6.88
N ALA A 200 5.03 16.78 6.32
CA ALA A 200 5.67 16.85 5.01
C ALA A 200 4.66 16.66 3.86
N LEU A 201 3.73 15.72 3.98
CA LEU A 201 2.80 15.33 2.92
C LEU A 201 1.53 16.19 2.88
N TYR A 202 0.92 16.42 4.05
CA TYR A 202 -0.36 17.11 4.22
C TYR A 202 -0.33 18.04 5.45
N PRO A 203 0.51 19.10 5.48
CA PRO A 203 0.70 19.96 6.66
C PRO A 203 -0.59 20.59 7.16
N GLN A 204 -1.55 20.84 6.29
CA GLN A 204 -2.86 21.40 6.64
C GLN A 204 -3.79 20.43 7.38
N GLN A 205 -3.41 19.15 7.46
CA GLN A 205 -4.17 18.10 8.16
C GLN A 205 -3.57 17.76 9.52
N VAL A 206 -2.48 18.43 9.93
CA VAL A 206 -1.85 18.25 11.23
C VAL A 206 -2.24 19.42 12.13
N ASP A 207 -2.87 19.14 13.26
CA ASP A 207 -3.31 20.15 14.24
C ASP A 207 -2.58 19.94 15.58
N MET A 208 -1.40 20.51 15.70
CA MET A 208 -0.62 20.41 16.94
C MET A 208 -1.22 21.18 18.12
N ASP A 209 -2.18 22.08 17.91
CA ASP A 209 -2.91 22.76 18.99
C ASP A 209 -3.87 21.76 19.69
N SER A 210 -4.33 20.73 18.97
CA SER A 210 -5.13 19.63 19.51
C SER A 210 -4.30 18.46 20.04
N PHE A 211 -2.96 18.53 19.97
CA PHE A 211 -2.08 17.47 20.42
C PHE A 211 -2.31 17.11 21.91
N SER A 212 -2.38 15.81 22.21
CA SER A 212 -2.57 15.29 23.55
C SER A 212 -1.57 14.17 23.84
N THR A 213 -1.14 14.07 25.08
CA THR A 213 -0.32 12.98 25.61
C THR A 213 -1.14 12.00 26.47
N GLU A 214 -2.46 11.98 26.29
CA GLU A 214 -3.32 11.05 26.99
C GLU A 214 -2.96 9.59 26.66
N GLN A 215 -2.57 9.34 25.40
CA GLN A 215 -2.05 8.05 24.94
C GLN A 215 -0.51 8.10 24.94
N TRP A 216 0.11 7.07 25.52
CA TRP A 216 1.58 6.98 25.61
C TRP A 216 2.28 7.02 24.25
N TYR A 217 1.66 6.47 23.20
CA TYR A 217 2.24 6.41 21.86
C TYR A 217 2.28 7.77 21.14
N THR A 218 1.51 8.76 21.56
CA THR A 218 1.56 10.11 20.99
C THR A 218 2.66 10.99 21.59
N GLU A 219 3.26 10.61 22.73
CA GLU A 219 4.19 11.47 23.48
C GLU A 219 5.34 12.02 22.63
N SER A 220 5.90 11.21 21.72
CA SER A 220 7.02 11.59 20.86
C SER A 220 6.63 12.57 19.75
N ALA A 221 5.34 12.77 19.45
CA ALA A 221 4.89 13.67 18.40
C ALA A 221 5.28 15.15 18.66
N ARG A 222 5.56 15.54 19.92
CA ARG A 222 6.12 16.85 20.25
C ARG A 222 7.47 17.14 19.59
N GLU A 223 8.20 16.10 19.20
CA GLU A 223 9.51 16.18 18.53
C GLU A 223 9.38 16.11 17.01
N ALA A 224 8.15 16.00 16.49
CA ALA A 224 7.90 15.93 15.07
C ALA A 224 8.31 17.22 14.35
N SER A 225 8.76 17.08 13.13
CA SER A 225 9.11 18.21 12.28
C SER A 225 8.92 17.90 10.81
N LYS A 226 8.57 18.95 10.05
CA LYS A 226 8.49 18.84 8.59
C LYS A 226 9.82 18.32 7.98
N LYS A 227 10.98 18.75 8.53
CA LYS A 227 12.29 18.33 8.03
C LYS A 227 12.47 16.81 8.17
N LEU A 228 12.17 16.26 9.35
CA LEU A 228 12.20 14.81 9.56
C LEU A 228 11.25 14.10 8.61
N GLY A 229 10.04 14.63 8.42
CA GLY A 229 9.06 14.09 7.48
C GLY A 229 9.56 14.11 6.03
N ASP A 230 10.22 15.18 5.59
CA ASP A 230 10.81 15.25 4.24
C ASP A 230 11.93 14.19 4.07
N ASP A 231 12.76 13.98 5.10
CA ASP A 231 13.80 12.93 5.11
C ASP A 231 13.16 11.53 5.03
N GLY A 232 12.09 11.26 5.81
CA GLY A 232 11.32 10.01 5.76
C GLY A 232 10.66 9.75 4.40
N VAL A 233 10.03 10.77 3.83
CA VAL A 233 9.44 10.68 2.49
C VAL A 233 10.51 10.33 1.44
N ALA A 234 11.71 10.91 1.52
CA ALA A 234 12.79 10.58 0.58
C ALA A 234 13.18 9.10 0.66
N LEU A 235 13.32 8.54 1.86
CA LEU A 235 13.59 7.10 2.07
C LEU A 235 12.47 6.23 1.47
N ILE A 236 11.21 6.58 1.72
CA ILE A 236 10.05 5.86 1.20
C ILE A 236 10.02 5.90 -0.34
N LEU A 237 10.27 7.04 -0.97
CA LEU A 237 10.29 7.14 -2.43
C LEU A 237 11.38 6.27 -3.05
N GLU A 238 12.57 6.19 -2.44
CA GLU A 238 13.63 5.31 -2.92
C GLU A 238 13.26 3.82 -2.75
N HIS A 239 12.63 3.44 -1.63
CA HIS A 239 12.08 2.10 -1.45
C HIS A 239 11.03 1.77 -2.53
N MET A 240 10.03 2.64 -2.72
CA MET A 240 9.00 2.44 -3.75
C MET A 240 9.61 2.28 -5.14
N LYS A 241 10.56 3.14 -5.54
CA LYS A 241 11.27 3.02 -6.82
C LYS A 241 11.98 1.68 -6.96
N ARG A 242 12.64 1.23 -5.89
CA ARG A 242 13.39 -0.03 -5.89
C ARG A 242 12.49 -1.24 -6.14
N VAL A 243 11.34 -1.31 -5.49
CA VAL A 243 10.43 -2.44 -5.63
C VAL A 243 9.63 -2.40 -6.94
N LEU A 244 9.24 -1.21 -7.40
CA LEU A 244 8.49 -1.04 -8.65
C LEU A 244 9.34 -1.25 -9.92
N LYS A 245 10.67 -1.11 -9.85
CA LYS A 245 11.59 -1.36 -10.97
C LYS A 245 11.98 -2.83 -11.12
N ARG A 246 11.71 -3.66 -10.11
CA ARG A 246 12.04 -5.11 -10.13
C ARG A 246 10.94 -5.96 -10.78
N ALA A 247 9.82 -5.37 -11.12
CA ALA A 247 8.66 -6.05 -11.68
C ALA A 247 8.64 -6.02 -13.21
#